data_fecbe58b98e781adad9231eff2880caa
#
_entry.id   fecbe58b98e781adad9231eff2880caa
#
_cell.length_a   1.000
_cell.length_b   1.000
_cell.length_c   1.000
_cell.angle_alpha   90.00
_cell.angle_beta   90.00
_cell.angle_gamma   90.00
#
_symmetry.space_group_name_H-M   'P 1'
#
loop_
_entity.id
_entity.type
_entity.pdbx_description
1 polymer ?
#
loop_
_entity_poly.entity_id
_entity_poly.type
_entity_poly.pdbx_seq_one_letter_code
_entity_poly.pdbx_strand_id
1 'polypeptide(L)'
;MIKLTDLREILRYVPSFREKLFVISIDGEIVEDEHFANILLDIALLRSLNIRVVLVHGASYQLRRLAEEMGQPISNADGTGITDGPTLRLALTVSNRLSHEILEGLASNDLRAACTNAVVAHPAGILRGVDMQFTGRVERIDDAFLR
;
A
#
# COMPACT_ATOMS: atom_id res chain seq x y z
N MET A 1 -24.48 -4.92 20.72
CA MET A 1 -25.36 -6.03 20.21
C MET A 1 -25.91 -5.54 18.88
N ILE A 2 -25.54 -6.16 17.74
CA ILE A 2 -26.07 -5.81 16.43
C ILE A 2 -27.54 -6.23 16.38
N LYS A 3 -28.42 -5.30 16.03
CA LYS A 3 -29.85 -5.61 15.90
C LYS A 3 -30.09 -6.33 14.57
N LEU A 4 -31.08 -7.22 14.53
CA LEU A 4 -31.45 -7.97 13.31
C LEU A 4 -31.80 -7.04 12.14
N THR A 5 -32.28 -5.84 12.42
CA THR A 5 -32.56 -4.78 11.45
C THR A 5 -31.29 -4.28 10.78
N ASP A 6 -30.21 -4.05 11.56
CA ASP A 6 -28.93 -3.55 11.08
C ASP A 6 -28.27 -4.59 10.16
N LEU A 7 -28.36 -5.88 10.52
CA LEU A 7 -27.87 -6.98 9.69
C LEU A 7 -28.60 -7.06 8.34
N ARG A 8 -29.90 -6.88 8.32
CA ARG A 8 -30.70 -6.88 7.08
C ARG A 8 -30.35 -5.69 6.19
N GLU A 9 -30.12 -4.52 6.76
CA GLU A 9 -29.66 -3.35 6.00
C GLU A 9 -28.28 -3.58 5.38
N ILE A 10 -27.31 -4.07 6.15
CA ILE A 10 -25.97 -4.41 5.65
C ILE A 10 -26.08 -5.42 4.50
N LEU A 11 -26.82 -6.51 4.67
CA LEU A 11 -26.97 -7.54 3.65
C LEU A 11 -27.68 -7.03 2.39
N ARG A 12 -28.48 -5.98 2.47
CA ARG A 12 -29.12 -5.34 1.32
C ARG A 12 -28.10 -4.64 0.41
N TYR A 13 -27.00 -4.12 0.97
CA TYR A 13 -25.96 -3.42 0.21
C TYR A 13 -24.89 -4.37 -0.35
N VAL A 14 -24.67 -5.52 0.27
CA VAL A 14 -23.66 -6.49 -0.17
C VAL A 14 -23.72 -6.82 -1.66
N PRO A 15 -24.93 -7.08 -2.29
CA PRO A 15 -24.99 -7.37 -3.72
C PRO A 15 -24.46 -6.26 -4.61
N SER A 16 -24.54 -4.99 -4.20
CA SER A 16 -24.05 -3.85 -4.99
C SER A 16 -22.52 -3.76 -5.02
N PHE A 17 -21.83 -4.38 -4.06
CA PHE A 17 -20.37 -4.40 -3.97
C PHE A 17 -19.74 -5.70 -4.47
N ARG A 18 -20.55 -6.74 -4.64
CA ARG A 18 -20.09 -8.04 -5.11
C ARG A 18 -19.39 -7.89 -6.47
N GLU A 19 -18.26 -8.58 -6.63
CA GLU A 19 -17.43 -8.55 -7.85
C GLU A 19 -16.77 -7.18 -8.16
N LYS A 20 -16.96 -6.19 -7.29
CA LYS A 20 -16.25 -4.91 -7.40
C LYS A 20 -14.79 -5.08 -7.00
N LEU A 21 -13.98 -4.14 -7.47
CA LEU A 21 -12.59 -3.98 -7.06
C LEU A 21 -12.49 -2.80 -6.11
N PHE A 22 -12.03 -3.06 -4.88
CA PHE A 22 -11.75 -2.01 -3.91
C PHE A 22 -10.26 -1.72 -3.89
N VAL A 23 -9.90 -0.45 -3.92
CA VAL A 23 -8.54 0.01 -3.69
C VAL A 23 -8.48 0.56 -2.27
N ILE A 24 -7.69 -0.09 -1.42
CA ILE A 24 -7.49 0.29 -0.01
C ILE A 24 -6.07 0.84 0.12
N SER A 25 -5.94 2.07 0.59
CA SER A 25 -4.64 2.68 0.88
C SER A 25 -4.41 2.69 2.38
N ILE A 26 -3.23 2.24 2.80
CA ILE A 26 -2.78 2.26 4.20
C ILE A 26 -1.41 2.92 4.30
N ASP A 27 -1.17 3.62 5.40
CA ASP A 27 0.17 4.09 5.72
C ASP A 27 1.03 2.95 6.27
N GLY A 28 2.34 3.01 6.01
CA GLY A 28 3.26 1.98 6.52
C GLY A 28 3.26 1.88 8.05
N GLU A 29 3.05 2.99 8.75
CA GLU A 29 2.97 3.03 10.21
C GLU A 29 1.92 2.07 10.78
N ILE A 30 0.76 1.95 10.11
CA ILE A 30 -0.33 1.07 10.56
C ILE A 30 0.04 -0.42 10.56
N VAL A 31 1.05 -0.80 9.77
CA VAL A 31 1.49 -2.21 9.71
C VAL A 31 2.22 -2.63 10.99
N GLU A 32 2.81 -1.67 11.71
CA GLU A 32 3.44 -1.89 13.01
C GLU A 32 2.47 -1.67 14.20
N ASP A 33 1.25 -1.22 13.92
CA ASP A 33 0.22 -0.93 14.92
C ASP A 33 -0.62 -2.17 15.26
N GLU A 34 -1.11 -2.25 16.49
CA GLU A 34 -1.97 -3.35 16.96
C GLU A 34 -3.27 -3.48 16.15
N HIS A 35 -3.72 -2.41 15.49
CA HIS A 35 -4.92 -2.41 14.66
C HIS A 35 -4.72 -3.04 13.28
N PHE A 36 -3.47 -3.31 12.87
CA PHE A 36 -3.21 -3.95 11.57
C PHE A 36 -3.92 -5.31 11.44
N ALA A 37 -3.96 -6.09 12.53
CA ALA A 37 -4.68 -7.36 12.56
C ALA A 37 -6.18 -7.19 12.23
N ASN A 38 -6.82 -6.10 12.67
CA ASN A 38 -8.22 -5.82 12.35
C ASN A 38 -8.41 -5.50 10.88
N ILE A 39 -7.47 -4.75 10.28
CA ILE A 39 -7.50 -4.44 8.83
C ILE A 39 -7.40 -5.74 8.01
N LEU A 40 -6.55 -6.68 8.41
CA LEU A 40 -6.44 -7.97 7.75
C LEU A 40 -7.76 -8.78 7.83
N LEU A 41 -8.42 -8.77 8.98
CA LEU A 41 -9.74 -9.39 9.16
C LEU A 41 -10.82 -8.73 8.29
N ASP A 42 -10.79 -7.40 8.18
CA ASP A 42 -11.72 -6.66 7.31
C ASP A 42 -11.48 -7.01 5.84
N ILE A 43 -10.24 -7.15 5.40
CA ILE A 43 -9.90 -7.62 4.05
C ILE A 43 -10.39 -9.05 3.84
N ALA A 44 -10.23 -9.94 4.83
CA ALA A 44 -10.74 -11.30 4.76
C ALA A 44 -12.27 -11.32 4.60
N LEU A 45 -12.96 -10.46 5.35
CA LEU A 45 -14.40 -10.29 5.22
C LEU A 45 -14.80 -9.82 3.82
N LEU A 46 -14.15 -8.80 3.27
CA LEU A 46 -14.40 -8.32 1.91
C LEU A 46 -14.20 -9.44 0.88
N ARG A 47 -13.15 -10.23 1.02
CA ARG A 47 -12.88 -11.38 0.14
C ARG A 47 -13.95 -12.47 0.24
N SER A 48 -14.46 -12.74 1.46
CA SER A 48 -15.55 -13.69 1.66
C SER A 48 -16.85 -13.27 0.97
N LEU A 49 -17.05 -11.98 0.76
CA LEU A 49 -18.18 -11.39 0.04
C LEU A 49 -17.93 -11.31 -1.49
N ASN A 50 -16.87 -11.95 -1.98
CA ASN A 50 -16.44 -11.90 -3.38
C ASN A 50 -16.11 -10.49 -3.90
N ILE A 51 -15.59 -9.64 -3.01
CA ILE A 51 -15.05 -8.32 -3.35
C ILE A 51 -13.55 -8.47 -3.58
N ARG A 52 -13.04 -7.98 -4.70
CA ARG A 52 -11.60 -7.97 -4.98
C ARG A 52 -10.95 -6.77 -4.30
N VAL A 53 -9.72 -6.95 -3.81
CA VAL A 53 -9.00 -5.89 -3.09
C VAL A 53 -7.62 -5.69 -3.72
N VAL A 54 -7.30 -4.44 -4.02
CA VAL A 54 -5.94 -3.96 -4.27
C VAL A 54 -5.53 -3.15 -3.05
N LEU A 55 -4.48 -3.61 -2.37
CA LEU A 55 -3.91 -2.90 -1.23
C LEU A 55 -2.73 -2.04 -1.71
N VAL A 56 -2.76 -0.77 -1.39
CA VAL A 56 -1.68 0.19 -1.66
C VAL A 56 -1.12 0.66 -0.32
N HIS A 57 0.19 0.53 -0.13
CA HIS A 57 0.82 0.94 1.12
C HIS A 57 1.91 1.99 0.90
N GLY A 58 2.05 2.90 1.86
CA GLY A 58 3.20 3.81 1.97
C GLY A 58 4.33 3.16 2.78
N ALA A 59 5.55 3.69 2.67
CA ALA A 59 6.71 3.25 3.45
C ALA A 59 7.51 4.42 4.05
N SER A 60 6.94 5.62 4.08
CA SER A 60 7.62 6.83 4.55
C SER A 60 8.01 6.76 6.03
N TYR A 61 7.18 6.11 6.85
CA TYR A 61 7.47 5.90 8.27
C TYR A 61 8.70 5.02 8.45
N GLN A 62 8.75 3.85 7.82
CA GLN A 62 9.87 2.91 7.89
C GLN A 62 11.14 3.52 7.28
N LEU A 63 11.00 4.32 6.21
CA LEU A 63 12.13 5.00 5.59
C LEU A 63 12.80 5.96 6.57
N ARG A 64 12.02 6.81 7.25
CA ARG A 64 12.56 7.73 8.26
C ARG A 64 13.23 6.97 9.39
N ARG A 65 12.58 5.96 9.93
CA ARG A 65 13.10 5.17 11.04
C ARG A 65 14.42 4.47 10.70
N LEU A 66 14.49 3.80 9.54
CA LEU A 66 15.74 3.15 9.11
C LEU A 66 16.85 4.16 8.86
N ALA A 67 16.54 5.31 8.29
CA ALA A 67 17.50 6.39 8.07
C ALA A 67 18.08 6.92 9.39
N GLU A 68 17.23 7.12 10.40
CA GLU A 68 17.64 7.53 11.75
C GLU A 68 18.54 6.47 12.42
N GLU A 69 18.14 5.20 12.37
CA GLU A 69 18.92 4.07 12.91
C GLU A 69 20.31 3.97 12.27
N MET A 70 20.42 4.27 10.98
CA MET A 70 21.69 4.23 10.25
C MET A 70 22.48 5.54 10.31
N GLY A 71 21.92 6.60 10.92
CA GLY A 71 22.53 7.94 10.91
C GLY A 71 22.66 8.53 9.50
N GLN A 72 21.81 8.11 8.57
CA GLN A 72 21.87 8.52 7.17
C GLN A 72 20.77 9.55 6.86
N PRO A 73 21.11 10.77 6.43
CA PRO A 73 20.11 11.75 6.01
C PRO A 73 19.37 11.27 4.77
N ILE A 74 18.08 11.58 4.68
CA ILE A 74 17.23 11.32 3.51
C ILE A 74 16.89 12.62 2.80
N SER A 75 16.99 12.61 1.49
CA SER A 75 16.72 13.78 0.64
C SER A 75 15.24 14.03 0.37
N ASN A 76 14.39 13.01 0.55
CA ASN A 76 12.98 13.04 0.21
C ASN A 76 12.15 12.23 1.21
N ALA A 77 11.85 12.83 2.36
CA ALA A 77 11.17 12.16 3.47
C ALA A 77 9.64 12.00 3.24
N ASP A 78 9.05 12.87 2.44
CA ASP A 78 7.59 12.95 2.20
C ASP A 78 7.17 12.52 0.77
N GLY A 79 8.14 12.16 -0.07
CA GLY A 79 7.88 11.74 -1.46
C GLY A 79 7.62 12.88 -2.44
N THR A 80 7.75 14.14 -2.03
CA THR A 80 7.46 15.30 -2.90
C THR A 80 8.71 15.94 -3.50
N GLY A 81 9.89 15.58 -2.99
CA GLY A 81 11.17 16.19 -3.33
C GLY A 81 12.04 15.32 -4.27
N ILE A 82 13.33 15.70 -4.30
CA ILE A 82 14.36 15.00 -5.05
C ILE A 82 14.74 13.72 -4.31
N THR A 83 14.80 12.60 -4.99
CA THR A 83 15.26 11.33 -4.42
C THR A 83 16.69 11.07 -4.86
N ASP A 84 17.64 11.16 -3.95
CA ASP A 84 19.04 10.82 -4.22
C ASP A 84 19.30 9.29 -4.16
N GLY A 85 20.51 8.87 -4.58
CA GLY A 85 20.86 7.45 -4.62
C GLY A 85 20.84 6.77 -3.24
N PRO A 86 21.39 7.37 -2.17
CA PRO A 86 21.26 6.83 -0.81
C PRO A 86 19.81 6.65 -0.36
N THR A 87 18.97 7.67 -0.52
CA THR A 87 17.56 7.62 -0.16
C THR A 87 16.80 6.53 -0.97
N LEU A 88 17.10 6.39 -2.28
CA LEU A 88 16.51 5.33 -3.09
C LEU A 88 16.83 3.93 -2.56
N ARG A 89 18.09 3.68 -2.17
CA ARG A 89 18.48 2.36 -1.62
C ARG A 89 17.74 2.03 -0.34
N LEU A 90 17.61 3.00 0.58
CA LEU A 90 16.81 2.81 1.79
C LEU A 90 15.33 2.57 1.46
N ALA A 91 14.76 3.37 0.56
CA ALA A 91 13.37 3.24 0.16
C ALA A 91 13.06 1.86 -0.44
N LEU A 92 13.93 1.33 -1.30
CA LEU A 92 13.79 -0.03 -1.85
C LEU A 92 13.85 -1.10 -0.76
N THR A 93 14.76 -0.95 0.21
CA THR A 93 14.90 -1.89 1.32
C THR A 93 13.64 -1.93 2.17
N VAL A 94 13.14 -0.76 2.61
CA VAL A 94 11.96 -0.69 3.49
C VAL A 94 10.68 -1.08 2.77
N SER A 95 10.52 -0.68 1.49
CA SER A 95 9.33 -1.03 0.72
C SER A 95 9.21 -2.54 0.50
N ASN A 96 10.31 -3.20 0.16
CA ASN A 96 10.33 -4.66 -0.01
C ASN A 96 10.02 -5.39 1.30
N ARG A 97 10.65 -4.97 2.40
CA ARG A 97 10.40 -5.55 3.72
C ARG A 97 8.94 -5.40 4.12
N LEU A 98 8.40 -4.19 4.03
CA LEU A 98 7.02 -3.89 4.38
C LEU A 98 6.02 -4.69 3.53
N SER A 99 6.28 -4.81 2.23
CA SER A 99 5.46 -5.63 1.33
C SER A 99 5.43 -7.10 1.77
N HIS A 100 6.56 -7.65 2.23
CA HIS A 100 6.61 -9.03 2.73
C HIS A 100 5.88 -9.18 4.06
N GLU A 101 6.00 -8.23 4.98
CA GLU A 101 5.27 -8.21 6.26
C GLU A 101 3.75 -8.20 6.02
N ILE A 102 3.29 -7.40 5.06
CA ILE A 102 1.86 -7.38 4.65
C ILE A 102 1.44 -8.72 4.05
N LEU A 103 2.24 -9.32 3.15
CA LEU A 103 1.94 -10.62 2.56
C LEU A 103 1.88 -11.73 3.60
N GLU A 104 2.77 -11.72 4.59
CA GLU A 104 2.77 -12.66 5.71
C GLU A 104 1.51 -12.50 6.56
N GLY A 105 1.13 -11.26 6.91
CA GLY A 105 -0.10 -10.97 7.62
C GLY A 105 -1.34 -11.43 6.87
N LEU A 106 -1.41 -11.22 5.55
CA LEU A 106 -2.50 -11.73 4.72
C LEU A 106 -2.53 -13.26 4.70
N ALA A 107 -1.36 -13.92 4.55
CA ALA A 107 -1.26 -15.37 4.54
C ALA A 107 -1.70 -16.00 5.87
N SER A 108 -1.42 -15.34 7.01
CA SER A 108 -1.87 -15.76 8.34
C SER A 108 -3.39 -15.73 8.52
N ASN A 109 -4.10 -15.04 7.61
CA ASN A 109 -5.56 -14.97 7.55
C ASN A 109 -6.14 -15.76 6.35
N ASP A 110 -5.41 -16.77 5.85
CA ASP A 110 -5.78 -17.61 4.69
C ASP A 110 -6.02 -16.80 3.40
N LEU A 111 -5.48 -15.59 3.31
CA LEU A 111 -5.58 -14.74 2.12
C LEU A 111 -4.35 -14.93 1.23
N ARG A 112 -4.60 -15.16 -0.06
CA ARG A 112 -3.52 -15.20 -1.06
C ARG A 112 -3.43 -13.85 -1.76
N ALA A 113 -2.24 -13.29 -1.77
CA ALA A 113 -1.93 -12.03 -2.42
C ALA A 113 -0.59 -12.10 -3.15
N ALA A 114 -0.37 -11.17 -4.05
CA ALA A 114 0.90 -11.01 -4.74
C ALA A 114 1.20 -9.53 -4.95
N CYS A 115 2.46 -9.14 -4.83
CA CYS A 115 2.91 -7.84 -5.29
C CYS A 115 2.91 -7.81 -6.82
N THR A 116 2.55 -6.68 -7.38
CA THR A 116 2.41 -6.51 -8.82
C THR A 116 3.13 -5.27 -9.32
N ASN A 117 3.55 -5.29 -10.57
CA ASN A 117 4.10 -4.17 -11.31
C ASN A 117 3.05 -3.46 -12.20
N ALA A 118 1.78 -3.51 -11.82
CA ALA A 118 0.70 -2.85 -12.56
C ALA A 118 0.85 -1.32 -12.63
N VAL A 119 1.64 -0.71 -11.74
CA VAL A 119 1.99 0.71 -11.79
C VAL A 119 3.29 0.89 -12.58
N VAL A 120 3.20 1.56 -13.71
CA VAL A 120 4.35 1.89 -14.55
C VAL A 120 4.75 3.34 -14.30
N ALA A 121 6.02 3.54 -13.98
CA ALA A 121 6.59 4.86 -13.74
C ALA A 121 7.80 5.10 -14.64
N HIS A 122 8.11 6.37 -14.87
CA HIS A 122 9.33 6.81 -15.54
C HIS A 122 10.05 7.89 -14.72
N PRO A 123 11.34 8.17 -14.98
CA PRO A 123 12.05 9.24 -14.31
C PRO A 123 11.34 10.59 -14.47
N ALA A 124 11.24 11.35 -13.39
CA ALA A 124 10.65 12.68 -13.41
C ALA A 124 11.50 13.68 -14.25
N GLY A 125 12.79 13.38 -14.42
CA GLY A 125 13.71 14.18 -15.23
C GLY A 125 14.00 15.55 -14.62
N ILE A 126 14.14 16.57 -15.48
CA ILE A 126 14.39 17.95 -15.06
C ILE A 126 13.06 18.68 -14.92
N LEU A 127 12.73 19.09 -13.71
CA LEU A 127 11.54 19.89 -13.42
C LEU A 127 11.94 21.32 -13.01
N ARG A 128 11.47 22.32 -13.76
CA ARG A 128 11.78 23.74 -13.47
C ARG A 128 13.29 24.03 -13.32
N GLY A 129 14.11 23.38 -14.15
CA GLY A 129 15.56 23.53 -14.12
C GLY A 129 16.29 22.74 -13.01
N VAL A 130 15.59 21.90 -12.27
CA VAL A 130 16.16 21.06 -11.22
C VAL A 130 16.11 19.59 -11.65
N ASP A 131 17.24 18.90 -11.59
CA ASP A 131 17.32 17.46 -11.83
C ASP A 131 16.70 16.70 -10.63
N MET A 132 15.66 15.95 -10.89
CA MET A 132 14.91 15.17 -9.90
C MET A 132 15.59 13.83 -9.56
N GLN A 133 16.73 13.54 -10.14
CA GLN A 133 17.52 12.32 -9.96
C GLN A 133 16.67 11.04 -10.10
N PHE A 134 16.50 10.29 -9.01
CA PHE A 134 15.74 9.01 -8.98
C PHE A 134 14.26 9.18 -8.65
N THR A 135 13.76 10.41 -8.57
CA THR A 135 12.32 10.63 -8.39
C THR A 135 11.56 10.13 -9.62
N GLY A 136 10.58 9.27 -9.39
CA GLY A 136 9.71 8.72 -10.42
C GLY A 136 8.40 9.51 -10.54
N ARG A 137 7.81 9.41 -11.72
CA ARG A 137 6.45 9.88 -12.00
C ARG A 137 5.63 8.73 -12.57
N VAL A 138 4.45 8.49 -12.00
CA VAL A 138 3.54 7.48 -12.53
C VAL A 138 3.09 7.91 -13.94
N GLU A 139 3.28 7.03 -14.90
CA GLU A 139 2.86 7.21 -16.28
C GLU A 139 1.51 6.54 -16.54
N ARG A 140 1.35 5.32 -16.03
CA ARG A 140 0.21 4.49 -16.35
C ARG A 140 -0.05 3.48 -15.23
N ILE A 141 -1.32 3.16 -15.04
CA ILE A 141 -1.76 2.02 -14.22
C ILE A 141 -2.43 1.01 -15.15
N ASP A 142 -1.99 -0.25 -15.08
CA ASP A 142 -2.59 -1.34 -15.83
C ASP A 142 -3.83 -1.87 -15.11
N ASP A 143 -4.97 -1.23 -15.38
CA ASP A 143 -6.24 -1.58 -14.76
C ASP A 143 -6.80 -2.93 -15.26
N ALA A 144 -6.46 -3.33 -16.48
CA ALA A 144 -6.84 -4.64 -17.02
C ALA A 144 -6.14 -5.78 -16.25
N PHE A 145 -4.88 -5.58 -15.85
CA PHE A 145 -4.14 -6.55 -15.04
C PHE A 145 -4.68 -6.62 -13.59
N LEU A 146 -5.16 -5.51 -13.05
CA LEU A 146 -5.70 -5.45 -11.68
C LEU A 146 -7.13 -6.02 -11.55
N ARG A 147 -7.82 -6.25 -12.65
CA ARG A 147 -9.19 -6.79 -12.70
C ARG A 147 -9.22 -8.30 -12.79
#